data_1f29d3b607ebc18947c724965496c387
#
_entry.id   1f29d3b607ebc18947c724965496c387
#
_cell.length_a   1.000
_cell.length_b   1.000
_cell.length_c   1.000
_cell.angle_alpha   90.00
_cell.angle_beta   90.00
_cell.angle_gamma   90.00
#
_symmetry.space_group_name_H-M   'P 1'
#
loop_
_entity.id
_entity.type
_entity.pdbx_description
1 polymer ?
#
loop_
_entity_poly.entity_id
_entity_poly.type
_entity_poly.pdbx_seq_one_letter_code
_entity_poly.pdbx_strand_id
1 'polypeptide(L)'
;MKTVFMFSGQGAQYAGMGKDLYKNYPVAKEIFDRADNVLGYSIKDICFEDEQKLGETEFAQPAILTMSIAAMKVLEEEGVRADMTAGLSLGEYSAYVASEAMDFEEAVALVQKRGKFMAEAVPSGEGAMYAIIGLDTALVEEACAEATAEGDGLAVPANYNAPGQILSLIHI
;
A
#
# COMPACT_ATOMS: atom_id res chain seq x y z
N MET A 1 12.59 16.96 -19.88
CA MET A 1 11.37 16.71 -19.04
C MET A 1 11.83 15.76 -17.95
N LYS A 2 11.39 15.94 -16.71
CA LYS A 2 11.70 14.99 -15.63
C LYS A 2 10.54 14.03 -15.42
N THR A 3 10.85 12.78 -15.18
CA THR A 3 9.90 11.70 -14.95
C THR A 3 9.88 11.33 -13.47
N VAL A 4 8.69 11.22 -12.88
CA VAL A 4 8.52 10.78 -11.48
C VAL A 4 7.70 9.49 -11.47
N PHE A 5 8.19 8.46 -10.80
CA PHE A 5 7.39 7.29 -10.49
C PHE A 5 6.70 7.50 -9.14
N MET A 6 5.38 7.42 -9.15
CA MET A 6 4.56 7.57 -7.95
C MET A 6 3.87 6.25 -7.63
N PHE A 7 4.11 5.75 -6.43
CA PHE A 7 3.59 4.46 -5.98
C PHE A 7 2.42 4.64 -5.01
N SER A 8 1.31 3.95 -5.31
CA SER A 8 0.10 4.00 -4.50
C SER A 8 0.27 3.26 -3.16
N GLY A 9 -0.52 3.68 -2.18
CA GLY A 9 -0.70 2.98 -0.92
C GLY A 9 -1.79 1.91 -0.96
N GLN A 10 -2.11 1.37 0.22
CA GLN A 10 -3.21 0.43 0.40
C GLN A 10 -4.55 1.07 0.00
N GLY A 11 -5.41 0.29 -0.63
CA GLY A 11 -6.68 0.72 -1.23
C GLY A 11 -6.65 0.77 -2.77
N ALA A 12 -5.47 0.65 -3.39
CA ALA A 12 -5.32 0.61 -4.84
C ALA A 12 -5.45 -0.81 -5.44
N GLN A 13 -5.48 -1.85 -4.61
CA GLN A 13 -5.55 -3.24 -5.04
C GLN A 13 -6.93 -3.60 -5.59
N TYR A 14 -6.96 -4.51 -6.55
CA TYR A 14 -8.17 -5.10 -7.11
C TYR A 14 -7.88 -6.49 -7.68
N ALA A 15 -8.86 -7.38 -7.66
CA ALA A 15 -8.71 -8.73 -8.22
C ALA A 15 -8.39 -8.68 -9.72
N GLY A 16 -7.36 -9.42 -10.14
CA GLY A 16 -6.84 -9.39 -11.51
C GLY A 16 -5.67 -8.43 -11.73
N MET A 17 -5.29 -7.62 -10.74
CA MET A 17 -4.16 -6.68 -10.89
C MET A 17 -2.87 -7.41 -11.23
N GLY A 18 -2.16 -6.93 -12.25
CA GLY A 18 -0.88 -7.48 -12.70
C GLY A 18 -0.98 -8.77 -13.53
N LYS A 19 -2.18 -9.36 -13.71
CA LYS A 19 -2.37 -10.62 -14.45
C LYS A 19 -1.91 -10.51 -15.91
N ASP A 20 -2.20 -9.38 -16.54
CA ASP A 20 -1.79 -9.11 -17.92
C ASP A 20 -0.28 -8.89 -18.02
N LEU A 21 0.32 -8.19 -17.06
CA LEU A 21 1.77 -8.00 -17.01
C LEU A 21 2.48 -9.35 -16.83
N TYR A 22 2.03 -10.16 -15.90
CA TYR A 22 2.57 -11.50 -15.64
C TYR A 22 2.54 -12.40 -16.89
N LYS A 23 1.46 -12.33 -17.68
CA LYS A 23 1.29 -13.16 -18.88
C LYS A 23 2.15 -12.70 -20.06
N ASN A 24 2.34 -11.40 -20.22
CA ASN A 24 2.90 -10.82 -21.44
C ASN A 24 4.36 -10.40 -21.30
N TYR A 25 4.87 -10.20 -20.06
CA TYR A 25 6.22 -9.70 -19.81
C TYR A 25 7.00 -10.65 -18.89
N PRO A 26 8.08 -11.29 -19.41
CA PRO A 26 8.92 -12.17 -18.61
C PRO A 26 9.47 -11.51 -17.34
N VAL A 27 9.85 -10.23 -17.40
CA VAL A 27 10.36 -9.47 -16.24
C VAL A 27 9.30 -9.33 -15.15
N ALA A 28 8.04 -9.08 -15.51
CA ALA A 28 6.95 -9.03 -14.54
C ALA A 28 6.73 -10.38 -13.88
N LYS A 29 6.74 -11.47 -14.68
CA LYS A 29 6.64 -12.83 -14.15
C LYS A 29 7.75 -13.13 -13.15
N GLU A 30 9.00 -12.78 -13.47
CA GLU A 30 10.13 -12.95 -12.57
C GLU A 30 9.92 -12.26 -11.22
N ILE A 31 9.40 -11.02 -11.21
CA ILE A 31 9.11 -10.28 -9.97
C ILE A 31 8.07 -11.01 -9.11
N PHE A 32 6.97 -11.50 -9.70
CA PHE A 32 5.97 -12.29 -8.96
C PHE A 32 6.56 -13.60 -8.41
N ASP A 33 7.35 -14.33 -9.22
CA ASP A 33 7.96 -15.59 -8.81
C ASP A 33 8.99 -15.37 -7.66
N ARG A 34 9.75 -14.27 -7.69
CA ARG A 34 10.65 -13.85 -6.60
C ARG A 34 9.87 -13.52 -5.32
N ALA A 35 8.75 -12.82 -5.42
CA ALA A 35 7.90 -12.53 -4.28
C ALA A 35 7.32 -13.82 -3.67
N ASP A 36 6.81 -14.77 -4.49
CA ASP A 36 6.32 -16.07 -4.04
C ASP A 36 7.40 -16.82 -3.22
N ASN A 37 8.66 -16.79 -3.67
CA ASN A 37 9.78 -17.42 -2.98
C ASN A 37 10.06 -16.81 -1.59
N VAL A 38 9.94 -15.50 -1.45
CA VAL A 38 10.14 -14.81 -0.17
C VAL A 38 8.99 -15.07 0.80
N LEU A 39 7.76 -15.03 0.29
CA LEU A 39 6.54 -15.11 1.08
C LEU A 39 6.21 -16.56 1.50
N GLY A 40 6.65 -17.56 0.73
CA GLY A 40 6.33 -18.96 0.95
C GLY A 40 4.89 -19.34 0.55
N TYR A 41 4.19 -18.45 -0.17
CA TYR A 41 2.87 -18.67 -0.77
C TYR A 41 2.75 -17.93 -2.10
N SER A 42 1.71 -18.26 -2.89
CA SER A 42 1.50 -17.64 -4.20
C SER A 42 0.83 -16.27 -4.08
N ILE A 43 1.62 -15.20 -4.14
CA ILE A 43 1.09 -13.83 -4.16
C ILE A 43 0.34 -13.53 -5.48
N LYS A 44 0.76 -14.18 -6.58
CA LYS A 44 0.08 -14.05 -7.86
C LYS A 44 -1.37 -14.57 -7.82
N ASP A 45 -1.61 -15.71 -7.14
CA ASP A 45 -2.96 -16.26 -7.03
C ASP A 45 -3.86 -15.32 -6.20
N ILE A 46 -3.28 -14.71 -5.15
CA ILE A 46 -3.96 -13.67 -4.35
C ILE A 46 -4.28 -12.45 -5.22
N CYS A 47 -3.31 -11.92 -5.96
CA CYS A 47 -3.53 -10.78 -6.85
C CYS A 47 -4.55 -11.06 -7.95
N PHE A 48 -4.58 -12.28 -8.49
CA PHE A 48 -5.35 -12.57 -9.70
C PHE A 48 -6.76 -13.08 -9.41
N GLU A 49 -6.98 -13.75 -8.28
CA GLU A 49 -8.20 -14.57 -8.09
C GLU A 49 -8.79 -14.53 -6.67
N ASP A 50 -8.03 -14.11 -5.64
CA ASP A 50 -8.47 -14.16 -4.24
C ASP A 50 -8.76 -12.74 -3.70
N GLU A 51 -9.93 -12.19 -4.05
CA GLU A 51 -10.35 -10.86 -3.62
C GLU A 51 -10.47 -10.75 -2.09
N GLN A 52 -10.84 -11.84 -1.40
CA GLN A 52 -10.96 -11.85 0.05
C GLN A 52 -9.60 -11.62 0.72
N LYS A 53 -8.60 -12.44 0.38
CA LYS A 53 -7.24 -12.25 0.92
C LYS A 53 -6.63 -10.93 0.49
N LEU A 54 -6.90 -10.50 -0.75
CA LEU A 54 -6.42 -9.21 -1.24
C LEU A 54 -7.00 -8.02 -0.45
N GLY A 55 -8.13 -8.20 0.22
CA GLY A 55 -8.72 -7.24 1.16
C GLY A 55 -8.04 -7.22 2.54
N GLU A 56 -7.32 -8.27 2.91
CA GLU A 56 -6.63 -8.37 4.21
C GLU A 56 -5.28 -7.64 4.17
N THR A 57 -5.01 -6.79 5.16
CA THR A 57 -3.82 -5.92 5.20
C THR A 57 -2.50 -6.71 5.09
N GLU A 58 -2.42 -7.88 5.70
CA GLU A 58 -1.24 -8.75 5.65
C GLU A 58 -0.89 -9.18 4.21
N PHE A 59 -1.90 -9.45 3.37
CA PHE A 59 -1.70 -9.88 1.99
C PHE A 59 -1.72 -8.72 1.01
N ALA A 60 -2.53 -7.69 1.27
CA ALA A 60 -2.64 -6.51 0.41
C ALA A 60 -1.30 -5.78 0.24
N GLN A 61 -0.53 -5.64 1.33
CA GLN A 61 0.71 -4.87 1.28
C GLN A 61 1.78 -5.51 0.38
N PRO A 62 2.16 -6.79 0.54
CA PRO A 62 3.10 -7.42 -0.39
C PRO A 62 2.54 -7.55 -1.81
N ALA A 63 1.23 -7.70 -1.98
CA ALA A 63 0.60 -7.76 -3.30
C ALA A 63 0.75 -6.44 -4.09
N ILE A 64 0.47 -5.30 -3.45
CA ILE A 64 0.60 -3.97 -4.07
C ILE A 64 2.07 -3.68 -4.39
N LEU A 65 2.99 -3.98 -3.47
CA LEU A 65 4.43 -3.77 -3.69
C LEU A 65 4.91 -4.62 -4.87
N THR A 66 4.57 -5.91 -4.91
CA THR A 66 4.97 -6.82 -5.99
C THR A 66 4.45 -6.34 -7.34
N MET A 67 3.16 -5.99 -7.41
CA MET A 67 2.55 -5.46 -8.64
C MET A 67 3.19 -4.15 -9.08
N SER A 68 3.48 -3.24 -8.15
CA SER A 68 4.10 -1.94 -8.44
C SER A 68 5.50 -2.10 -9.02
N ILE A 69 6.31 -2.99 -8.45
CA ILE A 69 7.66 -3.25 -8.95
C ILE A 69 7.62 -4.02 -10.29
N ALA A 70 6.69 -4.96 -10.45
CA ALA A 70 6.51 -5.63 -11.73
C ALA A 70 6.15 -4.64 -12.86
N ALA A 71 5.22 -3.71 -12.60
CA ALA A 71 4.88 -2.67 -13.56
C ALA A 71 6.06 -1.73 -13.85
N MET A 72 6.80 -1.33 -12.82
CA MET A 72 8.00 -0.50 -12.99
C MET A 72 9.04 -1.19 -13.85
N LYS A 73 9.31 -2.49 -13.63
CA LYS A 73 10.31 -3.24 -14.42
C LYS A 73 9.91 -3.36 -15.89
N VAL A 74 8.62 -3.51 -16.17
CA VAL A 74 8.12 -3.45 -17.56
C VAL A 74 8.37 -2.08 -18.19
N LEU A 75 8.08 -0.98 -17.47
CA LEU A 75 8.38 0.37 -17.97
C LEU A 75 9.87 0.58 -18.22
N GLU A 76 10.74 0.03 -17.38
CA GLU A 76 12.20 0.10 -17.54
C GLU A 76 12.68 -0.64 -18.79
N GLU A 77 12.09 -1.81 -19.12
CA GLU A 77 12.37 -2.53 -20.38
C GLU A 77 11.94 -1.71 -21.61
N GLU A 78 10.82 -0.99 -21.50
CA GLU A 78 10.34 -0.06 -22.54
C GLU A 78 11.14 1.26 -22.60
N GLY A 79 12.20 1.39 -21.81
CA GLY A 79 13.10 2.54 -21.81
C GLY A 79 12.62 3.73 -20.99
N VAL A 80 11.55 3.59 -20.20
CA VAL A 80 11.05 4.64 -19.31
C VAL A 80 11.75 4.51 -17.95
N ARG A 81 12.45 5.57 -17.52
CA ARG A 81 13.15 5.61 -16.24
C ARG A 81 12.72 6.82 -15.42
N ALA A 82 12.72 6.66 -14.10
CA ALA A 82 12.43 7.75 -13.20
C ALA A 82 13.68 8.59 -12.90
N ASP A 83 13.50 9.91 -12.86
CA ASP A 83 14.47 10.83 -12.25
C ASP A 83 14.26 10.93 -10.74
N MET A 84 13.04 10.68 -10.28
CA MET A 84 12.64 10.72 -8.87
C MET A 84 11.56 9.68 -8.61
N THR A 85 11.49 9.22 -7.36
CA THR A 85 10.46 8.29 -6.89
C THR A 85 9.73 8.87 -5.69
N ALA A 86 8.43 8.58 -5.56
CA ALA A 86 7.63 8.95 -4.42
C ALA A 86 6.60 7.86 -4.13
N GLY A 87 6.16 7.75 -2.89
CA GLY A 87 5.16 6.77 -2.50
C GLY A 87 4.32 7.23 -1.32
N LEU A 88 3.06 6.77 -1.28
CA LEU A 88 2.17 7.04 -0.17
C LEU A 88 2.11 5.84 0.77
N SER A 89 2.49 6.00 2.04
CA SER A 89 2.44 4.94 3.07
C SER A 89 3.15 3.66 2.60
N LEU A 90 2.42 2.61 2.23
CA LEU A 90 2.98 1.39 1.64
C LEU A 90 3.81 1.68 0.37
N GLY A 91 3.38 2.63 -0.46
CA GLY A 91 4.07 3.01 -1.68
C GLY A 91 5.49 3.54 -1.46
N GLU A 92 5.82 4.01 -0.26
CA GLU A 92 7.19 4.42 0.10
C GLU A 92 8.18 3.27 -0.03
N TYR A 93 7.78 2.04 0.33
CA TYR A 93 8.63 0.86 0.16
C TYR A 93 8.88 0.54 -1.31
N SER A 94 7.88 0.71 -2.17
CA SER A 94 8.08 0.62 -3.62
C SER A 94 9.01 1.71 -4.14
N ALA A 95 8.93 2.93 -3.59
CA ALA A 95 9.84 4.02 -3.94
C ALA A 95 11.28 3.75 -3.48
N TYR A 96 11.47 3.13 -2.31
CA TYR A 96 12.81 2.69 -1.86
C TYR A 96 13.41 1.62 -2.77
N VAL A 97 12.62 0.64 -3.20
CA VAL A 97 13.08 -0.37 -4.17
C VAL A 97 13.41 0.29 -5.52
N ALA A 98 12.55 1.19 -6.00
CA ALA A 98 12.74 1.88 -7.26
C ALA A 98 13.98 2.82 -7.27
N SER A 99 14.36 3.34 -6.11
CA SER A 99 15.58 4.17 -5.94
C SER A 99 16.82 3.36 -5.57
N GLU A 100 16.72 2.02 -5.55
CA GLU A 100 17.81 1.11 -5.14
C GLU A 100 18.27 1.31 -3.67
N ALA A 101 17.43 1.94 -2.83
CA ALA A 101 17.72 2.13 -1.41
C ALA A 101 17.36 0.89 -0.58
N MET A 102 16.63 -0.06 -1.15
CA MET A 102 16.23 -1.32 -0.51
C MET A 102 16.10 -2.42 -1.56
N ASP A 103 16.53 -3.62 -1.24
CA ASP A 103 16.33 -4.78 -2.10
C ASP A 103 14.86 -5.20 -2.14
N PHE A 104 14.41 -5.70 -3.29
CA PHE A 104 13.01 -6.10 -3.49
C PHE A 104 12.57 -7.18 -2.49
N GLU A 105 13.39 -8.22 -2.31
CA GLU A 105 13.10 -9.32 -1.39
C GLU A 105 13.00 -8.85 0.06
N GLU A 106 13.88 -7.96 0.48
CA GLU A 106 13.84 -7.34 1.80
C GLU A 106 12.54 -6.51 1.98
N ALA A 107 12.19 -5.73 0.96
CA ALA A 107 10.97 -4.93 0.99
C ALA A 107 9.71 -5.82 1.08
N VAL A 108 9.64 -6.91 0.31
CA VAL A 108 8.51 -7.88 0.36
C VAL A 108 8.37 -8.46 1.75
N ALA A 109 9.47 -8.97 2.34
CA ALA A 109 9.45 -9.54 3.69
C ALA A 109 9.07 -8.49 4.75
N LEU A 110 9.54 -7.26 4.59
CA LEU A 110 9.27 -6.17 5.54
C LEU A 110 7.81 -5.73 5.50
N VAL A 111 7.22 -5.53 4.30
CA VAL A 111 5.83 -5.09 4.19
C VAL A 111 4.84 -6.18 4.58
N GLN A 112 5.18 -7.46 4.42
CA GLN A 112 4.39 -8.57 4.97
C GLN A 112 4.31 -8.47 6.50
N LYS A 113 5.46 -8.29 7.18
CA LYS A 113 5.50 -8.09 8.63
C LYS A 113 4.74 -6.84 9.07
N ARG A 114 4.91 -5.74 8.32
CA ARG A 114 4.18 -4.49 8.56
C ARG A 114 2.67 -4.71 8.49
N GLY A 115 2.19 -5.38 7.44
CA GLY A 115 0.78 -5.69 7.26
C GLY A 115 0.21 -6.53 8.41
N LYS A 116 0.97 -7.55 8.83
CA LYS A 116 0.62 -8.39 9.96
C LYS A 116 0.54 -7.60 11.27
N PHE A 117 1.55 -6.79 11.60
CA PHE A 117 1.55 -5.98 12.80
C PHE A 117 0.42 -4.94 12.81
N MET A 118 0.11 -4.36 11.65
CA MET A 118 -1.03 -3.44 11.55
C MET A 118 -2.37 -4.14 11.79
N ALA A 119 -2.55 -5.36 11.27
CA ALA A 119 -3.75 -6.17 11.49
C ALA A 119 -3.86 -6.65 12.97
N GLU A 120 -2.73 -6.96 13.61
CA GLU A 120 -2.69 -7.35 15.03
C GLU A 120 -2.93 -6.15 15.97
N ALA A 121 -2.47 -4.95 15.59
CA ALA A 121 -2.61 -3.75 16.41
C ALA A 121 -4.07 -3.27 16.52
N VAL A 122 -4.86 -3.45 15.46
CA VAL A 122 -6.28 -3.10 15.43
C VAL A 122 -7.03 -4.25 14.77
N PRO A 123 -7.56 -5.20 15.55
CA PRO A 123 -8.33 -6.32 15.03
C PRO A 123 -9.54 -5.87 14.22
N SER A 124 -9.97 -6.71 13.27
CA SER A 124 -11.10 -6.40 12.40
C SER A 124 -12.36 -6.14 13.22
N GLY A 125 -12.97 -4.97 13.01
CA GLY A 125 -14.18 -4.53 13.72
C GLY A 125 -13.93 -3.71 14.99
N GLU A 126 -12.67 -3.57 15.42
CA GLU A 126 -12.28 -2.77 16.59
C GLU A 126 -11.73 -1.39 16.22
N GLY A 127 -11.70 -1.08 14.95
CA GLY A 127 -11.25 0.21 14.46
C GLY A 127 -11.71 0.52 13.06
N ALA A 128 -11.61 1.80 12.69
CA ALA A 128 -11.94 2.29 11.35
C ALA A 128 -11.00 3.43 10.95
N MET A 129 -10.83 3.60 9.65
CA MET A 129 -10.11 4.72 9.09
C MET A 129 -10.98 5.43 8.05
N TYR A 130 -11.15 6.73 8.19
CA TYR A 130 -11.96 7.54 7.28
C TYR A 130 -11.14 8.63 6.61
N ALA A 131 -11.31 8.79 5.31
CA ALA A 131 -10.80 9.94 4.57
C ALA A 131 -11.78 11.09 4.64
N ILE A 132 -11.41 12.17 5.33
CA ILE A 132 -12.20 13.39 5.43
C ILE A 132 -11.73 14.34 4.33
N ILE A 133 -12.65 14.73 3.46
CA ILE A 133 -12.35 15.52 2.27
C ILE A 133 -13.11 16.85 2.32
N GLY A 134 -12.42 17.95 2.04
CA GLY A 134 -13.00 19.27 1.90
C GLY A 134 -13.28 19.99 3.21
N LEU A 135 -12.87 19.45 4.36
CA LEU A 135 -13.01 20.09 5.66
C LEU A 135 -11.67 20.76 6.08
N ASP A 136 -11.78 21.86 6.79
CA ASP A 136 -10.62 22.55 7.37
C ASP A 136 -9.95 21.66 8.45
N THR A 137 -8.62 21.68 8.50
CA THR A 137 -7.83 20.87 9.44
C THR A 137 -8.25 21.07 10.88
N ALA A 138 -8.47 22.31 11.32
CA ALA A 138 -8.86 22.64 12.68
C ALA A 138 -10.22 22.00 13.06
N LEU A 139 -11.17 21.96 12.12
CA LEU A 139 -12.47 21.33 12.36
C LEU A 139 -12.38 19.80 12.45
N VAL A 140 -11.46 19.19 11.71
CA VAL A 140 -11.21 17.73 11.82
C VAL A 140 -10.58 17.39 13.16
N GLU A 141 -9.61 18.20 13.61
CA GLU A 141 -8.97 18.03 14.91
C GLU A 141 -9.97 18.20 16.07
N GLU A 142 -10.82 19.22 15.99
CA GLU A 142 -11.88 19.47 16.97
C GLU A 142 -12.87 18.31 17.02
N ALA A 143 -13.39 17.84 15.88
CA ALA A 143 -14.31 16.74 15.80
C ALA A 143 -13.72 15.43 16.35
N CYS A 144 -12.44 15.13 16.08
CA CYS A 144 -11.74 13.98 16.65
C CYS A 144 -11.58 14.11 18.17
N ALA A 145 -11.28 15.29 18.68
CA ALA A 145 -11.17 15.55 20.10
C ALA A 145 -12.51 15.40 20.84
N GLU A 146 -13.59 15.93 20.25
CA GLU A 146 -14.96 15.77 20.78
C GLU A 146 -15.38 14.30 20.79
N ALA A 147 -15.21 13.59 19.67
CA ALA A 147 -15.53 12.17 19.57
C ALA A 147 -14.77 11.32 20.61
N THR A 148 -13.51 11.63 20.86
CA THR A 148 -12.69 10.96 21.89
C THR A 148 -13.20 11.29 23.31
N ALA A 149 -13.66 12.52 23.53
CA ALA A 149 -14.15 12.94 24.86
C ALA A 149 -15.53 12.39 25.20
N GLU A 150 -16.38 12.16 24.21
CA GLU A 150 -17.77 11.69 24.36
C GLU A 150 -17.91 10.16 24.24
N GLY A 151 -16.93 9.48 23.62
CA GLY A 151 -16.97 8.03 23.36
C GLY A 151 -16.09 7.22 24.29
N ASP A 152 -16.22 5.90 24.21
CA ASP A 152 -15.37 4.93 24.94
C ASP A 152 -14.09 4.59 24.18
N GLY A 153 -13.84 5.21 23.02
CA GLY A 153 -12.72 4.93 22.12
C GLY A 153 -11.85 6.14 21.81
N LEU A 154 -10.90 5.96 20.91
CA LEU A 154 -9.96 6.99 20.48
C LEU A 154 -10.25 7.37 19.02
N ALA A 155 -10.48 8.65 18.74
CA ALA A 155 -10.53 9.21 17.40
C ALA A 155 -9.41 10.26 17.24
N VAL A 156 -8.52 10.06 16.25
CA VAL A 156 -7.39 10.97 16.03
C VAL A 156 -7.17 11.23 14.54
N PRO A 157 -6.70 12.43 14.16
CA PRO A 157 -6.15 12.65 12.83
C PRO A 157 -4.86 11.82 12.69
N ALA A 158 -4.82 10.92 11.71
CA ALA A 158 -3.69 10.02 11.51
C ALA A 158 -2.75 10.50 10.40
N ASN A 159 -3.29 11.01 9.30
CA ASN A 159 -2.52 11.47 8.15
C ASN A 159 -3.05 12.80 7.61
N TYR A 160 -2.17 13.76 7.47
CA TYR A 160 -2.42 15.05 6.80
C TYR A 160 -1.87 14.95 5.37
N ASN A 161 -2.68 14.43 4.43
CA ASN A 161 -2.21 14.08 3.09
C ASN A 161 -2.09 15.30 2.17
N ALA A 162 -3.04 16.22 2.25
CA ALA A 162 -3.08 17.45 1.48
C ALA A 162 -4.00 18.49 2.16
N PRO A 163 -3.96 19.76 1.77
CA PRO A 163 -4.97 20.73 2.19
C PRO A 163 -6.37 20.18 1.89
N GLY A 164 -7.20 20.05 2.93
CA GLY A 164 -8.56 19.51 2.82
C GLY A 164 -8.65 18.00 2.65
N GLN A 165 -7.57 17.23 2.90
CA GLN A 165 -7.61 15.77 2.93
C GLN A 165 -6.85 15.23 4.15
N ILE A 166 -7.60 14.74 5.12
CA ILE A 166 -7.07 14.16 6.37
C ILE A 166 -7.67 12.76 6.55
N LEU A 167 -6.83 11.77 6.87
CA LEU A 167 -7.30 10.49 7.35
C LEU A 167 -7.44 10.53 8.87
N SER A 168 -8.62 10.16 9.37
CA SER A 168 -8.82 9.89 10.79
C SER A 168 -8.74 8.40 11.07
N LEU A 169 -8.17 8.04 12.21
CA LEU A 169 -8.17 6.71 12.78
C LEU A 169 -9.11 6.69 13.99
N ILE A 170 -10.00 5.71 14.03
CA ILE A 170 -10.90 5.47 15.15
C ILE A 170 -10.61 4.08 15.69
N HIS A 171 -10.40 3.99 17.00
CA HIS A 171 -10.25 2.74 17.74
C HIS A 171 -11.40 2.67 18.75
N ILE A 172 -12.25 1.67 18.61
CA ILE A 172 -13.44 1.46 19.45
C ILE A 172 -13.12 0.48 20.56
#